data_4f19d73c1404282db5a972266ea41d25
#
_entry.id   4f19d73c1404282db5a972266ea41d25
#
_cell.length_a   1.000
_cell.length_b   1.000
_cell.length_c   1.000
_cell.angle_alpha   90.00
_cell.angle_beta   90.00
_cell.angle_gamma   90.00
#
_symmetry.space_group_name_H-M   'P 1'
#
loop_
_entity.id
_entity.type
_entity.pdbx_description
1 polymer ?
#
loop_
_entity_poly.entity_id
_entity_poly.type
_entity_poly.pdbx_seq_one_letter_code
_entity_poly.pdbx_strand_id
1 'polypeptide(L)'
;MKIVVLDGYAANPGDLSWDELKSLGECTVYDRTAPAEVLERAAGADILMTNKVVLDATTIAALPQLKYIGVLATGYNIIDTAAAKERGITVTNIPAYSTPSVAQMVFAHILNITQRVQHYTDEIHKGRWTNSPDFCFWDTPLIELSGKKIGIIGLGQTGYNTARIAIGFGMEVHAYTSKSPFQLPPEIKKTELDELFANCDIISLHCPLTDSTRELVNAARLKQMKPNAILINTGRGPLVNEQDLADALNNGTIFAAGLDVLSQEPPRADNPLLTARNCYISPHIAWASAAARERLMQIMLDNIKAFLDGKPINSVIK
;
A
#
# COMPACT_ATOMS: atom_id res chain seq x y z
N MET A 1 30.16 16.21 -0.53
CA MET A 1 29.27 15.12 -0.08
C MET A 1 28.64 14.50 -1.30
N LYS A 2 28.74 13.19 -1.46
CA LYS A 2 28.18 12.46 -2.61
C LYS A 2 26.86 11.79 -2.23
N ILE A 3 25.81 12.12 -2.98
CA ILE A 3 24.45 11.60 -2.80
C ILE A 3 24.12 10.72 -4.01
N VAL A 4 23.64 9.51 -3.77
CA VAL A 4 23.22 8.60 -4.83
C VAL A 4 21.79 8.11 -4.57
N VAL A 5 20.92 8.25 -5.56
CA VAL A 5 19.58 7.66 -5.58
C VAL A 5 19.63 6.45 -6.52
N LEU A 6 19.39 5.24 -5.99
CA LEU A 6 19.54 4.01 -6.76
C LEU A 6 18.36 3.70 -7.68
N ASP A 7 17.14 4.09 -7.30
CA ASP A 7 15.90 3.72 -8.00
C ASP A 7 14.84 4.82 -7.88
N GLY A 8 15.18 6.00 -8.37
CA GLY A 8 14.35 7.21 -8.24
C GLY A 8 13.07 7.21 -9.06
N TYR A 9 12.94 6.39 -10.13
CA TYR A 9 11.84 6.44 -11.09
C TYR A 9 10.46 6.27 -10.44
N ALA A 10 10.31 5.34 -9.48
CA ALA A 10 9.02 5.12 -8.84
C ALA A 10 8.55 6.34 -8.01
N ALA A 11 9.48 7.04 -7.36
CA ALA A 11 9.17 8.25 -6.60
C ALA A 11 8.96 9.48 -7.51
N ASN A 12 9.69 9.56 -8.62
CA ASN A 12 9.64 10.66 -9.56
C ASN A 12 9.91 10.16 -11.00
N PRO A 13 8.86 9.82 -11.76
CA PRO A 13 8.99 9.39 -13.16
C PRO A 13 9.27 10.54 -14.14
N GLY A 14 9.51 11.74 -13.66
CA GLY A 14 9.82 12.94 -14.46
C GLY A 14 8.83 14.10 -14.29
N ASP A 15 7.85 13.97 -13.41
CA ASP A 15 6.84 15.01 -13.12
C ASP A 15 7.12 15.79 -11.83
N LEU A 16 8.18 15.46 -11.10
CA LEU A 16 8.69 16.19 -9.94
C LEU A 16 10.15 16.58 -10.14
N SER A 17 10.70 17.47 -9.29
CA SER A 17 12.10 17.91 -9.40
C SER A 17 13.00 17.23 -8.35
N TRP A 18 14.23 16.94 -8.76
CA TRP A 18 15.34 16.56 -7.88
C TRP A 18 16.27 17.75 -7.53
N ASP A 19 15.95 18.98 -7.96
CA ASP A 19 16.87 20.12 -7.87
C ASP A 19 17.22 20.48 -6.43
N GLU A 20 16.25 20.41 -5.51
CA GLU A 20 16.52 20.68 -4.10
C GLU A 20 17.47 19.61 -3.50
N LEU A 21 17.30 18.33 -3.84
CA LEU A 21 18.25 17.30 -3.44
C LEU A 21 19.63 17.52 -4.03
N LYS A 22 19.72 17.90 -5.31
CA LYS A 22 20.97 18.19 -6.00
C LYS A 22 21.69 19.41 -5.40
N SER A 23 20.97 20.36 -4.82
CA SER A 23 21.57 21.51 -4.14
C SER A 23 22.30 21.16 -2.83
N LEU A 24 22.04 19.98 -2.26
CA LEU A 24 22.68 19.53 -1.01
C LEU A 24 24.07 18.91 -1.21
N GLY A 25 24.44 18.56 -2.45
CA GLY A 25 25.75 17.97 -2.75
C GLY A 25 25.87 17.45 -4.20
N GLU A 26 26.95 16.73 -4.46
CA GLU A 26 27.13 16.02 -5.73
C GLU A 26 26.11 14.85 -5.78
N CYS A 27 25.04 15.03 -6.56
CA CYS A 27 23.91 14.10 -6.56
C CYS A 27 23.77 13.40 -7.92
N THR A 28 23.75 12.07 -7.89
CA THR A 28 23.44 11.21 -9.04
C THR A 28 22.12 10.47 -8.77
N VAL A 29 21.19 10.56 -9.72
CA VAL A 29 19.91 9.85 -9.64
C VAL A 29 19.84 8.83 -10.76
N TYR A 30 19.71 7.56 -10.39
CA TYR A 30 19.43 6.46 -11.31
C TYR A 30 17.93 6.15 -11.29
N ASP A 31 17.35 5.93 -12.44
CA ASP A 31 15.95 5.52 -12.55
C ASP A 31 15.72 4.15 -11.92
N ARG A 32 16.60 3.21 -12.23
CA ARG A 32 16.58 1.81 -11.75
C ARG A 32 18.01 1.32 -11.63
N THR A 33 18.26 0.44 -10.65
CA THR A 33 19.57 -0.18 -10.44
C THR A 33 19.41 -1.70 -10.31
N ALA A 34 20.02 -2.46 -11.19
CA ALA A 34 20.05 -3.91 -11.08
C ALA A 34 20.93 -4.36 -9.89
N PRO A 35 20.66 -5.51 -9.26
CA PRO A 35 21.45 -5.98 -8.12
C PRO A 35 22.97 -6.03 -8.37
N ALA A 36 23.41 -6.39 -9.57
CA ALA A 36 24.82 -6.43 -9.94
C ALA A 36 25.48 -5.04 -10.05
N GLU A 37 24.71 -3.97 -10.23
CA GLU A 37 25.20 -2.60 -10.40
C GLU A 37 25.26 -1.82 -9.08
N VAL A 38 24.69 -2.35 -8.00
CA VAL A 38 24.51 -1.61 -6.74
C VAL A 38 25.83 -1.10 -6.19
N LEU A 39 26.85 -1.95 -6.09
CA LEU A 39 28.15 -1.56 -5.52
C LEU A 39 28.88 -0.53 -6.40
N GLU A 40 28.84 -0.69 -7.72
CA GLU A 40 29.45 0.27 -8.66
C GLU A 40 28.79 1.66 -8.52
N ARG A 41 27.47 1.71 -8.55
CA ARG A 41 26.72 2.99 -8.49
C ARG A 41 26.77 3.66 -7.13
N ALA A 42 26.81 2.86 -6.05
CA ALA A 42 26.91 3.39 -4.69
C ALA A 42 28.37 3.71 -4.27
N ALA A 43 29.38 3.40 -5.10
CA ALA A 43 30.77 3.61 -4.76
C ALA A 43 31.05 5.06 -4.36
N GLY A 44 31.63 5.24 -3.15
CA GLY A 44 32.00 6.55 -2.60
C GLY A 44 30.81 7.42 -2.17
N ALA A 45 29.59 6.90 -2.09
CA ALA A 45 28.46 7.65 -1.59
C ALA A 45 28.56 7.87 -0.06
N ASP A 46 28.34 9.11 0.37
CA ASP A 46 28.09 9.48 1.77
C ASP A 46 26.64 9.21 2.16
N ILE A 47 25.72 9.50 1.23
CA ILE A 47 24.27 9.37 1.37
C ILE A 47 23.75 8.48 0.26
N LEU A 48 22.98 7.45 0.60
CA LEU A 48 22.36 6.52 -0.34
C LEU A 48 20.84 6.53 -0.15
N MET A 49 20.11 6.73 -1.24
CA MET A 49 18.65 6.71 -1.26
C MET A 49 18.16 5.53 -2.08
N THR A 50 17.16 4.82 -1.58
CA THR A 50 16.56 3.68 -2.28
C THR A 50 15.06 3.52 -1.98
N ASN A 51 14.30 3.07 -2.96
CA ASN A 51 12.89 2.69 -2.77
C ASN A 51 12.74 1.17 -2.59
N LYS A 52 13.37 0.37 -3.46
CA LYS A 52 13.22 -1.09 -3.50
C LYS A 52 14.53 -1.86 -3.68
N VAL A 53 15.64 -1.19 -3.99
CA VAL A 53 16.95 -1.87 -4.07
C VAL A 53 17.36 -2.31 -2.68
N VAL A 54 17.65 -3.61 -2.54
CA VAL A 54 18.04 -4.24 -1.27
C VAL A 54 19.46 -3.84 -0.89
N LEU A 55 19.67 -3.44 0.35
CA LEU A 55 20.97 -3.17 0.95
C LEU A 55 21.16 -4.14 2.13
N ASP A 56 21.71 -5.30 1.83
CA ASP A 56 22.05 -6.32 2.81
C ASP A 56 23.37 -6.00 3.55
N ALA A 57 23.71 -6.82 4.53
CA ALA A 57 24.94 -6.67 5.32
C ALA A 57 26.20 -6.64 4.44
N THR A 58 26.26 -7.46 3.39
CA THR A 58 27.41 -7.54 2.47
C THR A 58 27.56 -6.24 1.69
N THR A 59 26.47 -5.73 1.14
CA THR A 59 26.43 -4.46 0.40
C THR A 59 26.84 -3.29 1.31
N ILE A 60 26.27 -3.24 2.52
CA ILE A 60 26.57 -2.19 3.50
C ILE A 60 28.06 -2.24 3.89
N ALA A 61 28.63 -3.44 4.12
CA ALA A 61 30.04 -3.61 4.47
C ALA A 61 30.99 -3.12 3.37
N ALA A 62 30.59 -3.27 2.09
CA ALA A 62 31.39 -2.88 0.94
C ALA A 62 31.41 -1.36 0.66
N LEU A 63 30.63 -0.55 1.39
CA LEU A 63 30.49 0.91 1.21
C LEU A 63 31.11 1.67 2.39
N PRO A 64 32.46 1.78 2.52
CA PRO A 64 33.11 2.28 3.74
C PRO A 64 32.80 3.74 4.06
N GLN A 65 32.43 4.56 3.07
CA GLN A 65 32.15 5.99 3.25
C GLN A 65 30.69 6.30 3.61
N LEU A 66 29.80 5.28 3.54
CA LEU A 66 28.37 5.44 3.73
C LEU A 66 28.05 5.84 5.17
N LYS A 67 27.31 6.94 5.34
CA LYS A 67 26.89 7.53 6.62
C LYS A 67 25.39 7.55 6.82
N TYR A 68 24.63 7.54 5.70
CA TYR A 68 23.20 7.67 5.74
C TYR A 68 22.53 6.85 4.64
N ILE A 69 21.43 6.18 5.01
CA ILE A 69 20.53 5.48 4.08
C ILE A 69 19.13 6.07 4.25
N GLY A 70 18.55 6.62 3.19
CA GLY A 70 17.17 7.06 3.14
C GLY A 70 16.30 6.10 2.33
N VAL A 71 15.30 5.51 2.97
CA VAL A 71 14.34 4.64 2.28
C VAL A 71 13.18 5.50 1.79
N LEU A 72 12.96 5.56 0.46
CA LEU A 72 11.89 6.31 -0.19
C LEU A 72 10.53 5.58 -0.08
N ALA A 73 10.22 5.10 1.12
CA ALA A 73 9.01 4.37 1.45
C ALA A 73 8.77 4.35 2.96
N THR A 74 7.56 3.95 3.38
CA THR A 74 7.27 3.68 4.80
C THR A 74 7.90 2.35 5.25
N GLY A 75 7.83 1.30 4.43
CA GLY A 75 8.46 0.00 4.72
C GLY A 75 9.96 0.03 4.42
N TYR A 76 10.79 -0.48 5.33
CA TYR A 76 12.25 -0.46 5.24
C TYR A 76 12.89 -1.86 5.36
N ASN A 77 12.11 -2.91 5.16
CA ASN A 77 12.56 -4.30 5.21
C ASN A 77 13.60 -4.70 4.15
N ILE A 78 13.90 -3.80 3.22
CA ILE A 78 14.97 -3.92 2.22
C ILE A 78 16.35 -3.55 2.76
N ILE A 79 16.44 -3.03 3.97
CA ILE A 79 17.70 -2.61 4.60
C ILE A 79 18.03 -3.55 5.76
N ASP A 80 19.27 -4.05 5.80
CA ASP A 80 19.80 -4.69 7.00
C ASP A 80 20.13 -3.61 8.03
N THR A 81 19.13 -3.34 8.90
CA THR A 81 19.24 -2.31 9.93
C THR A 81 20.23 -2.68 11.04
N ALA A 82 20.51 -3.97 11.26
CA ALA A 82 21.51 -4.41 12.23
C ALA A 82 22.91 -4.08 11.73
N ALA A 83 23.24 -4.45 10.49
CA ALA A 83 24.52 -4.13 9.86
C ALA A 83 24.75 -2.61 9.75
N ALA A 84 23.69 -1.83 9.43
CA ALA A 84 23.77 -0.39 9.39
C ALA A 84 24.08 0.20 10.80
N LYS A 85 23.42 -0.31 11.85
CA LYS A 85 23.64 0.11 13.24
C LYS A 85 25.07 -0.17 13.71
N GLU A 86 25.61 -1.35 13.45
CA GLU A 86 26.99 -1.72 13.80
C GLU A 86 28.02 -0.78 13.19
N ARG A 87 27.72 -0.20 12.03
CA ARG A 87 28.57 0.76 11.34
C ARG A 87 28.26 2.23 11.66
N GLY A 88 27.33 2.50 12.56
CA GLY A 88 26.93 3.88 12.90
C GLY A 88 26.22 4.62 11.73
N ILE A 89 25.66 3.90 10.76
CA ILE A 89 24.95 4.49 9.63
C ILE A 89 23.51 4.86 10.07
N THR A 90 23.11 6.10 9.87
CA THR A 90 21.73 6.53 10.11
C THR A 90 20.83 5.98 9.00
N VAL A 91 19.73 5.31 9.38
CA VAL A 91 18.72 4.84 8.43
C VAL A 91 17.41 5.53 8.73
N THR A 92 16.80 6.17 7.72
CA THR A 92 15.50 6.83 7.86
C THR A 92 14.51 6.27 6.85
N ASN A 93 13.22 6.39 7.17
CA ASN A 93 12.13 6.09 6.25
C ASN A 93 11.21 7.30 6.05
N ILE A 94 10.16 7.14 5.26
CA ILE A 94 9.14 8.17 5.02
C ILE A 94 7.82 7.73 5.66
N PRO A 95 7.52 8.12 6.89
CA PRO A 95 6.28 7.73 7.55
C PRO A 95 5.07 8.51 7.00
N ALA A 96 3.92 7.86 6.91
CA ALA A 96 2.59 8.46 6.74
C ALA A 96 2.34 9.35 5.49
N TYR A 97 3.28 9.45 4.56
CA TYR A 97 3.18 10.33 3.39
C TYR A 97 2.00 10.02 2.47
N SER A 98 1.62 8.76 2.37
CA SER A 98 0.60 8.25 1.44
C SER A 98 -0.74 7.94 2.09
N THR A 99 -0.91 8.19 3.38
CA THR A 99 -2.12 7.82 4.14
C THR A 99 -3.43 8.22 3.45
N PRO A 100 -3.64 9.48 3.00
CA PRO A 100 -4.88 9.85 2.30
C PRO A 100 -5.05 9.13 0.96
N SER A 101 -3.96 8.94 0.22
CA SER A 101 -3.99 8.28 -1.10
C SER A 101 -4.36 6.81 -1.00
N VAL A 102 -3.82 6.10 0.01
CA VAL A 102 -4.17 4.69 0.25
C VAL A 102 -5.64 4.56 0.65
N ALA A 103 -6.14 5.42 1.55
CA ALA A 103 -7.55 5.43 1.91
C ALA A 103 -8.47 5.73 0.70
N GLN A 104 -8.04 6.63 -0.19
CA GLN A 104 -8.75 6.90 -1.45
C GLN A 104 -8.76 5.68 -2.37
N MET A 105 -7.64 4.95 -2.50
CA MET A 105 -7.56 3.73 -3.32
C MET A 105 -8.47 2.62 -2.79
N VAL A 106 -8.59 2.46 -1.47
CA VAL A 106 -9.58 1.55 -0.87
C VAL A 106 -10.98 1.83 -1.42
N PHE A 107 -11.39 3.10 -1.41
CA PHE A 107 -12.71 3.49 -1.92
C PHE A 107 -12.80 3.45 -3.45
N ALA A 108 -11.70 3.67 -4.18
CA ALA A 108 -11.67 3.45 -5.62
C ALA A 108 -11.97 1.99 -5.96
N HIS A 109 -11.38 1.02 -5.26
CA HIS A 109 -11.72 -0.40 -5.41
C HIS A 109 -13.17 -0.70 -5.01
N ILE A 110 -13.63 -0.21 -3.85
CA ILE A 110 -15.02 -0.41 -3.40
C ILE A 110 -16.00 0.13 -4.44
N LEU A 111 -15.81 1.36 -4.91
CA LEU A 111 -16.70 1.98 -5.88
C LEU A 111 -16.61 1.33 -7.27
N ASN A 112 -15.43 0.89 -7.70
CA ASN A 112 -15.29 0.12 -8.93
C ASN A 112 -16.08 -1.20 -8.87
N ILE A 113 -16.04 -1.90 -7.73
CA ILE A 113 -16.79 -3.15 -7.54
C ILE A 113 -18.29 -2.89 -7.48
N THR A 114 -18.72 -1.86 -6.76
CA THR A 114 -20.14 -1.61 -6.45
C THR A 114 -20.88 -0.88 -7.56
N GLN A 115 -20.21 -0.01 -8.34
CA GLN A 115 -20.83 0.85 -9.36
C GLN A 115 -20.39 0.52 -10.80
N ARG A 116 -19.20 -0.10 -10.99
CA ARG A 116 -18.69 -0.57 -12.29
C ARG A 116 -18.70 0.48 -13.42
N VAL A 117 -18.40 1.74 -13.09
CA VAL A 117 -18.52 2.87 -14.03
C VAL A 117 -17.76 2.61 -15.34
N GLN A 118 -16.52 2.07 -15.26
CA GLN A 118 -15.71 1.77 -16.45
C GLN A 118 -16.39 0.73 -17.35
N HIS A 119 -16.94 -0.34 -16.76
CA HIS A 119 -17.67 -1.36 -17.52
C HIS A 119 -18.84 -0.75 -18.32
N TYR A 120 -19.66 0.09 -17.68
CA TYR A 120 -20.78 0.74 -18.38
C TYR A 120 -20.30 1.74 -19.43
N THR A 121 -19.21 2.45 -19.18
CA THR A 121 -18.58 3.33 -20.18
C THR A 121 -18.16 2.52 -21.43
N ASP A 122 -17.50 1.39 -21.23
CA ASP A 122 -17.06 0.52 -22.32
C ASP A 122 -18.25 -0.04 -23.13
N GLU A 123 -19.32 -0.43 -22.45
CA GLU A 123 -20.56 -0.90 -23.11
C GLU A 123 -21.27 0.24 -23.88
N ILE A 124 -21.26 1.46 -23.36
CA ILE A 124 -21.81 2.64 -24.07
C ILE A 124 -21.00 2.92 -25.33
N HIS A 125 -19.67 2.87 -25.27
CA HIS A 125 -18.80 3.07 -26.42
C HIS A 125 -19.01 2.00 -27.53
N LYS A 126 -19.47 0.79 -27.15
CA LYS A 126 -19.89 -0.27 -28.09
C LYS A 126 -21.29 -0.01 -28.69
N GLY A 127 -21.94 1.09 -28.36
CA GLY A 127 -23.26 1.45 -28.87
C GLY A 127 -24.44 0.78 -28.14
N ARG A 128 -24.20 0.10 -27.02
CA ARG A 128 -25.25 -0.65 -26.32
C ARG A 128 -26.39 0.28 -25.84
N TRP A 129 -26.06 1.45 -25.28
CA TRP A 129 -27.09 2.38 -24.79
C TRP A 129 -27.89 3.02 -25.93
N THR A 130 -27.22 3.39 -27.02
CA THR A 130 -27.87 3.98 -28.20
C THR A 130 -28.92 3.01 -28.81
N ASN A 131 -28.68 1.70 -28.70
CA ASN A 131 -29.57 0.65 -29.20
C ASN A 131 -30.42 0.00 -28.09
N SER A 132 -30.45 0.55 -26.89
CA SER A 132 -31.25 0.03 -25.80
C SER A 132 -32.73 0.34 -26.00
N PRO A 133 -33.64 -0.61 -25.74
CA PRO A 133 -35.07 -0.34 -25.75
C PRO A 133 -35.52 0.54 -24.59
N ASP A 134 -34.74 0.59 -23.51
CA ASP A 134 -35.02 1.35 -22.31
C ASP A 134 -34.07 2.54 -22.16
N PHE A 135 -34.44 3.55 -21.37
CA PHE A 135 -33.62 4.72 -21.11
C PHE A 135 -32.35 4.42 -20.29
N CYS A 136 -32.24 3.24 -19.71
CA CYS A 136 -31.11 2.76 -18.90
C CYS A 136 -30.92 1.25 -19.08
N PHE A 137 -29.74 0.76 -18.64
CA PHE A 137 -29.46 -0.68 -18.51
C PHE A 137 -28.46 -0.94 -17.38
N TRP A 138 -28.51 -2.12 -16.80
CA TRP A 138 -27.49 -2.64 -15.88
C TRP A 138 -27.38 -4.17 -16.02
N ASP A 139 -26.17 -4.69 -15.77
CA ASP A 139 -25.86 -6.12 -15.93
C ASP A 139 -25.87 -6.88 -14.60
N THR A 140 -25.64 -6.16 -13.52
CA THR A 140 -25.58 -6.71 -12.17
C THR A 140 -26.24 -5.74 -11.20
N PRO A 141 -26.81 -6.22 -10.07
CA PRO A 141 -27.30 -5.33 -9.03
C PRO A 141 -26.22 -4.37 -8.57
N LEU A 142 -26.51 -3.07 -8.64
CA LEU A 142 -25.64 -2.04 -8.07
C LEU A 142 -25.78 -2.04 -6.55
N ILE A 143 -24.68 -1.79 -5.84
CA ILE A 143 -24.62 -1.87 -4.39
C ILE A 143 -24.53 -0.45 -3.81
N GLU A 144 -25.48 -0.06 -2.96
CA GLU A 144 -25.43 1.14 -2.17
C GLU A 144 -24.62 0.89 -0.89
N LEU A 145 -23.73 1.84 -0.53
CA LEU A 145 -22.85 1.70 0.64
C LEU A 145 -23.52 2.15 1.94
N SER A 146 -24.52 3.04 1.88
CA SER A 146 -25.23 3.54 3.06
C SER A 146 -25.87 2.38 3.83
N GLY A 147 -25.65 2.35 5.16
CA GLY A 147 -26.11 1.29 6.04
C GLY A 147 -25.33 -0.04 5.94
N LYS A 148 -24.34 -0.17 5.04
CA LYS A 148 -23.48 -1.35 4.98
C LYS A 148 -22.42 -1.30 6.09
N LYS A 149 -22.00 -2.49 6.56
CA LYS A 149 -20.95 -2.62 7.56
C LYS A 149 -19.59 -2.80 6.90
N ILE A 150 -18.64 -1.93 7.29
CA ILE A 150 -17.24 -2.08 6.91
C ILE A 150 -16.40 -2.49 8.12
N GLY A 151 -15.63 -3.57 7.98
CA GLY A 151 -14.65 -4.06 8.95
C GLY A 151 -13.26 -3.55 8.61
N ILE A 152 -12.65 -2.78 9.50
CA ILE A 152 -11.30 -2.26 9.38
C ILE A 152 -10.37 -3.10 10.26
N ILE A 153 -9.48 -3.87 9.64
CA ILE A 153 -8.48 -4.66 10.36
C ILE A 153 -7.19 -3.85 10.47
N GLY A 154 -6.94 -3.28 11.66
CA GLY A 154 -5.84 -2.34 11.90
C GLY A 154 -6.27 -0.87 11.80
N LEU A 155 -6.49 -0.22 12.94
CA LEU A 155 -6.91 1.18 13.02
C LEU A 155 -5.71 2.12 13.31
N GLY A 156 -4.66 1.99 12.49
CA GLY A 156 -3.57 2.97 12.38
C GLY A 156 -4.02 4.21 11.58
N GLN A 157 -3.07 5.02 11.12
CA GLN A 157 -3.41 6.24 10.38
C GLN A 157 -4.22 5.94 9.09
N THR A 158 -3.81 4.95 8.30
CA THR A 158 -4.50 4.58 7.06
C THR A 158 -5.89 4.01 7.33
N GLY A 159 -6.00 3.04 8.25
CA GLY A 159 -7.29 2.46 8.62
C GLY A 159 -8.25 3.50 9.19
N TYR A 160 -7.75 4.46 9.98
CA TYR A 160 -8.55 5.56 10.50
C TYR A 160 -9.05 6.52 9.40
N ASN A 161 -8.19 6.86 8.42
CA ASN A 161 -8.64 7.66 7.26
C ASN A 161 -9.67 6.92 6.41
N THR A 162 -9.51 5.61 6.22
CA THR A 162 -10.50 4.75 5.55
C THR A 162 -11.83 4.76 6.31
N ALA A 163 -11.79 4.62 7.62
CA ALA A 163 -12.99 4.68 8.48
C ALA A 163 -13.73 6.03 8.34
N ARG A 164 -13.02 7.16 8.31
CA ARG A 164 -13.63 8.49 8.11
C ARG A 164 -14.34 8.62 6.77
N ILE A 165 -13.77 8.08 5.70
CA ILE A 165 -14.42 8.08 4.38
C ILE A 165 -15.67 7.18 4.43
N ALA A 166 -15.60 6.01 5.07
CA ALA A 166 -16.73 5.11 5.25
C ALA A 166 -17.90 5.78 5.97
N ILE A 167 -17.62 6.49 7.06
CA ILE A 167 -18.63 7.29 7.79
C ILE A 167 -19.28 8.31 6.85
N GLY A 168 -18.50 9.00 6.00
CA GLY A 168 -19.02 9.94 5.01
C GLY A 168 -19.96 9.31 3.97
N PHE A 169 -19.82 8.00 3.70
CA PHE A 169 -20.75 7.22 2.87
C PHE A 169 -21.94 6.65 3.65
N GLY A 170 -22.09 6.99 4.93
CA GLY A 170 -23.19 6.47 5.77
C GLY A 170 -23.04 5.00 6.16
N MET A 171 -21.79 4.47 6.13
CA MET A 171 -21.50 3.08 6.52
C MET A 171 -21.36 2.95 8.04
N GLU A 172 -21.71 1.78 8.58
CA GLU A 172 -21.39 1.38 9.94
C GLU A 172 -19.94 0.87 10.02
N VAL A 173 -19.10 1.51 10.84
CA VAL A 173 -17.68 1.18 10.91
C VAL A 173 -17.37 0.29 12.11
N HIS A 174 -16.82 -0.89 11.84
CA HIS A 174 -16.33 -1.85 12.81
C HIS A 174 -14.80 -1.94 12.70
N ALA A 175 -14.07 -1.98 13.81
CA ALA A 175 -12.62 -2.04 13.79
C ALA A 175 -12.06 -3.13 14.70
N TYR A 176 -11.18 -3.97 14.16
CA TYR A 176 -10.29 -4.82 14.94
C TYR A 176 -8.97 -4.07 15.17
N THR A 177 -8.68 -3.75 16.43
CA THR A 177 -7.54 -2.90 16.80
C THR A 177 -7.08 -3.17 18.22
N SER A 178 -5.78 -2.95 18.49
CA SER A 178 -5.21 -2.99 19.85
C SER A 178 -5.62 -1.79 20.72
N LYS A 179 -6.20 -0.73 20.13
CA LYS A 179 -6.70 0.42 20.90
C LYS A 179 -7.86 0.01 21.82
N SER A 180 -7.96 0.63 22.99
CA SER A 180 -9.12 0.46 23.85
C SER A 180 -10.37 1.14 23.26
N PRO A 181 -11.59 0.71 23.61
CA PRO A 181 -12.82 1.37 23.14
C PRO A 181 -12.85 2.88 23.43
N PHE A 182 -12.30 3.32 24.57
CA PHE A 182 -12.25 4.74 24.97
C PHE A 182 -11.33 5.60 24.09
N GLN A 183 -10.45 4.98 23.30
CA GLN A 183 -9.55 5.67 22.36
C GLN A 183 -10.15 5.76 20.96
N LEU A 184 -11.33 5.20 20.74
CA LEU A 184 -12.00 5.21 19.45
C LEU A 184 -13.01 6.36 19.38
N PRO A 185 -13.15 6.99 18.20
CA PRO A 185 -14.30 7.87 17.93
C PRO A 185 -15.63 7.12 18.13
N PRO A 186 -16.68 7.79 18.58
CA PRO A 186 -17.97 7.16 18.89
C PRO A 186 -18.62 6.45 17.70
N GLU A 187 -18.29 6.86 16.47
CA GLU A 187 -18.81 6.26 15.24
C GLU A 187 -18.09 4.95 14.86
N ILE A 188 -17.01 4.56 15.57
CA ILE A 188 -16.22 3.37 15.26
C ILE A 188 -16.40 2.34 16.39
N LYS A 189 -17.07 1.24 16.09
CA LYS A 189 -17.27 0.16 17.03
C LYS A 189 -16.07 -0.78 17.06
N LYS A 190 -15.47 -0.99 18.25
CA LYS A 190 -14.48 -2.07 18.42
C LYS A 190 -15.18 -3.42 18.30
N THR A 191 -14.61 -4.32 17.50
CA THR A 191 -15.21 -5.61 17.18
C THR A 191 -14.12 -6.68 17.15
N GLU A 192 -14.41 -7.87 17.65
CA GLU A 192 -13.48 -9.01 17.59
C GLU A 192 -13.37 -9.54 16.16
N LEU A 193 -12.24 -10.18 15.86
CA LEU A 193 -11.88 -10.53 14.49
C LEU A 193 -12.91 -11.49 13.84
N ASP A 194 -13.35 -12.51 14.54
CA ASP A 194 -14.33 -13.48 14.03
C ASP A 194 -15.71 -12.84 13.78
N GLU A 195 -16.14 -11.97 14.70
CA GLU A 195 -17.38 -11.20 14.54
C GLU A 195 -17.31 -10.26 13.34
N LEU A 196 -16.13 -9.65 13.10
CA LEU A 196 -15.89 -8.76 11.97
C LEU A 196 -16.02 -9.53 10.64
N PHE A 197 -15.36 -10.70 10.52
CA PHE A 197 -15.48 -11.54 9.33
C PHE A 197 -16.90 -12.01 9.07
N ALA A 198 -17.64 -12.40 10.13
CA ALA A 198 -19.01 -12.92 9.98
C ALA A 198 -20.04 -11.85 9.61
N ASN A 199 -19.87 -10.60 10.07
CA ASN A 199 -20.96 -9.63 10.06
C ASN A 199 -20.73 -8.44 9.11
N CYS A 200 -19.50 -8.20 8.61
CA CYS A 200 -19.25 -7.07 7.72
C CYS A 200 -19.55 -7.41 6.26
N ASP A 201 -20.01 -6.41 5.52
CA ASP A 201 -20.24 -6.49 4.07
C ASP A 201 -18.96 -6.20 3.28
N ILE A 202 -18.06 -5.42 3.87
CA ILE A 202 -16.75 -5.09 3.31
C ILE A 202 -15.72 -5.27 4.41
N ILE A 203 -14.58 -5.90 4.08
CA ILE A 203 -13.43 -6.03 4.98
C ILE A 203 -12.23 -5.39 4.33
N SER A 204 -11.57 -4.46 5.04
CA SER A 204 -10.37 -3.76 4.55
C SER A 204 -9.19 -3.97 5.49
N LEU A 205 -8.05 -4.40 4.91
CA LEU A 205 -6.85 -4.77 5.64
C LEU A 205 -5.89 -3.59 5.74
N HIS A 206 -5.55 -3.19 6.99
CA HIS A 206 -4.64 -2.10 7.31
C HIS A 206 -3.66 -2.45 8.44
N CYS A 207 -3.62 -3.72 8.84
CA CYS A 207 -2.67 -4.21 9.83
C CYS A 207 -1.26 -4.39 9.20
N PRO A 208 -0.19 -4.32 10.01
CA PRO A 208 1.14 -4.69 9.54
C PRO A 208 1.23 -6.18 9.23
N LEU A 209 2.12 -6.54 8.34
CA LEU A 209 2.52 -7.93 8.12
C LEU A 209 3.48 -8.38 9.22
N THR A 210 3.08 -9.38 9.97
CA THR A 210 3.86 -10.05 11.02
C THR A 210 3.64 -11.55 10.90
N ASP A 211 4.35 -12.35 11.68
CA ASP A 211 4.11 -13.81 11.69
C ASP A 211 2.67 -14.15 12.08
N SER A 212 2.06 -13.37 12.98
CA SER A 212 0.67 -13.59 13.42
C SER A 212 -0.39 -13.09 12.45
N THR A 213 -0.04 -12.23 11.49
CA THR A 213 -0.96 -11.67 10.49
C THR A 213 -0.71 -12.22 9.09
N ARG A 214 0.35 -12.98 8.88
CA ARG A 214 0.59 -13.70 7.63
C ARG A 214 -0.55 -14.66 7.37
N GLU A 215 -1.10 -14.59 6.14
CA GLU A 215 -2.28 -15.35 5.73
C GLU A 215 -3.46 -15.26 6.72
N LEU A 216 -3.60 -14.07 7.33
CA LEU A 216 -4.73 -13.74 8.18
C LEU A 216 -6.06 -14.06 7.47
N VAL A 217 -6.13 -13.76 6.18
CA VAL A 217 -7.24 -14.12 5.31
C VAL A 217 -6.87 -15.42 4.58
N ASN A 218 -7.50 -16.50 4.97
CA ASN A 218 -7.35 -17.85 4.44
C ASN A 218 -8.72 -18.51 4.23
N ALA A 219 -8.75 -19.74 3.74
CA ALA A 219 -10.00 -20.46 3.43
C ALA A 219 -11.00 -20.50 4.60
N ALA A 220 -10.50 -20.67 5.84
CA ALA A 220 -11.36 -20.70 7.02
C ALA A 220 -12.03 -19.34 7.28
N ARG A 221 -11.29 -18.25 7.17
CA ARG A 221 -11.79 -16.88 7.32
C ARG A 221 -12.71 -16.46 6.17
N LEU A 222 -12.37 -16.82 4.94
CA LEU A 222 -13.22 -16.55 3.78
C LEU A 222 -14.58 -17.23 3.87
N LYS A 223 -14.64 -18.45 4.43
CA LYS A 223 -15.91 -19.15 4.70
C LYS A 223 -16.78 -18.49 5.78
N GLN A 224 -16.20 -17.68 6.66
CA GLN A 224 -16.97 -16.93 7.67
C GLN A 224 -17.64 -15.69 7.06
N MET A 225 -17.08 -15.17 5.94
CA MET A 225 -17.62 -13.97 5.29
C MET A 225 -18.99 -14.20 4.68
N LYS A 226 -19.76 -13.12 4.54
CA LYS A 226 -21.03 -13.16 3.80
C LYS A 226 -20.80 -13.51 2.32
N PRO A 227 -21.70 -14.21 1.65
CA PRO A 227 -21.55 -14.52 0.21
C PRO A 227 -21.47 -13.27 -0.69
N ASN A 228 -22.02 -12.15 -0.26
CA ASN A 228 -21.96 -10.86 -0.95
C ASN A 228 -20.85 -9.94 -0.43
N ALA A 229 -19.96 -10.45 0.43
CA ALA A 229 -18.89 -9.64 1.01
C ALA A 229 -17.78 -9.30 0.00
N ILE A 230 -17.13 -8.16 0.26
CA ILE A 230 -15.99 -7.65 -0.52
C ILE A 230 -14.76 -7.60 0.39
N LEU A 231 -13.64 -8.13 -0.11
CA LEU A 231 -12.33 -8.03 0.55
C LEU A 231 -11.49 -6.95 -0.12
N ILE A 232 -10.88 -6.05 0.66
CA ILE A 232 -9.94 -5.03 0.17
C ILE A 232 -8.59 -5.20 0.85
N ASN A 233 -7.52 -5.28 0.06
CA ASN A 233 -6.15 -5.29 0.55
C ASN A 233 -5.28 -4.28 -0.18
N THR A 234 -4.99 -3.17 0.48
CA THR A 234 -4.02 -2.14 0.05
C THR A 234 -2.81 -2.08 0.98
N GLY A 235 -2.64 -3.08 1.84
CA GLY A 235 -1.59 -3.15 2.85
C GLY A 235 -0.38 -3.96 2.40
N ARG A 236 -0.45 -5.28 2.57
CA ARG A 236 0.61 -6.22 2.19
C ARG A 236 0.00 -7.50 1.61
N GLY A 237 0.53 -7.96 0.48
CA GLY A 237 0.04 -9.17 -0.22
C GLY A 237 -0.04 -10.40 0.69
N PRO A 238 1.04 -10.74 1.44
CA PRO A 238 1.04 -11.94 2.29
C PRO A 238 0.08 -11.92 3.51
N LEU A 239 -0.73 -10.89 3.68
CA LEU A 239 -1.88 -10.93 4.62
C LEU A 239 -2.99 -11.88 4.14
N VAL A 240 -2.98 -12.22 2.86
CA VAL A 240 -3.97 -13.05 2.19
C VAL A 240 -3.29 -14.28 1.60
N ASN A 241 -3.86 -15.46 1.81
CA ASN A 241 -3.52 -16.64 1.04
C ASN A 241 -4.16 -16.51 -0.35
N GLU A 242 -3.34 -16.35 -1.38
CA GLU A 242 -3.78 -16.01 -2.74
C GLU A 242 -4.57 -17.14 -3.40
N GLN A 243 -4.19 -18.41 -3.15
CA GLN A 243 -4.94 -19.56 -3.68
C GLN A 243 -6.32 -19.67 -3.04
N ASP A 244 -6.39 -19.56 -1.72
CA ASP A 244 -7.66 -19.62 -0.98
C ASP A 244 -8.62 -18.50 -1.42
N LEU A 245 -8.10 -17.29 -1.66
CA LEU A 245 -8.89 -16.17 -2.15
C LEU A 245 -9.38 -16.42 -3.58
N ALA A 246 -8.53 -16.90 -4.48
CA ALA A 246 -8.92 -17.21 -5.86
C ALA A 246 -10.01 -18.28 -5.89
N ASP A 247 -9.86 -19.33 -5.08
CA ASP A 247 -10.88 -20.40 -4.95
C ASP A 247 -12.20 -19.84 -4.40
N ALA A 248 -12.15 -19.00 -3.37
CA ALA A 248 -13.34 -18.39 -2.78
C ALA A 248 -14.09 -17.48 -3.75
N LEU A 249 -13.38 -16.73 -4.59
CA LEU A 249 -13.95 -15.89 -5.64
C LEU A 249 -14.56 -16.73 -6.77
N ASN A 250 -13.84 -17.73 -7.24
CA ASN A 250 -14.29 -18.60 -8.34
C ASN A 250 -15.51 -19.44 -7.94
N ASN A 251 -15.60 -19.87 -6.69
CA ASN A 251 -16.71 -20.65 -6.16
C ASN A 251 -17.87 -19.79 -5.63
N GLY A 252 -17.73 -18.45 -5.62
CA GLY A 252 -18.74 -17.54 -5.09
C GLY A 252 -18.91 -17.59 -3.56
N THR A 253 -17.88 -18.02 -2.81
CA THR A 253 -17.85 -17.98 -1.36
C THR A 253 -17.90 -16.52 -0.85
N ILE A 254 -17.22 -15.60 -1.56
CA ILE A 254 -17.37 -14.15 -1.41
C ILE A 254 -17.62 -13.52 -2.77
N PHE A 255 -18.14 -12.31 -2.80
CA PHE A 255 -18.55 -11.64 -4.02
C PHE A 255 -17.37 -11.13 -4.86
N ALA A 256 -16.44 -10.38 -4.23
CA ALA A 256 -15.35 -9.72 -4.95
C ALA A 256 -14.15 -9.40 -4.06
N ALA A 257 -13.02 -9.13 -4.69
CA ALA A 257 -11.85 -8.58 -4.02
C ALA A 257 -11.26 -7.39 -4.79
N GLY A 258 -10.76 -6.38 -4.05
CA GLY A 258 -9.96 -5.26 -4.55
C GLY A 258 -8.58 -5.29 -3.92
N LEU A 259 -7.54 -5.45 -4.73
CA LEU A 259 -6.16 -5.67 -4.27
C LEU A 259 -5.24 -4.64 -4.92
N ASP A 260 -4.45 -3.95 -4.12
CA ASP A 260 -3.35 -3.12 -4.63
C ASP A 260 -2.00 -3.82 -4.47
N VAL A 261 -1.96 -4.92 -3.74
CA VAL A 261 -0.74 -5.64 -3.38
C VAL A 261 -0.90 -7.15 -3.56
N LEU A 262 0.18 -7.81 -3.97
CA LEU A 262 0.28 -9.27 -4.09
C LEU A 262 1.46 -9.80 -3.28
N SER A 263 1.49 -11.11 -3.04
CA SER A 263 2.54 -11.75 -2.22
C SER A 263 3.92 -11.67 -2.87
N GLN A 264 3.97 -11.70 -4.19
CA GLN A 264 5.15 -11.43 -4.99
C GLN A 264 4.85 -10.28 -5.96
N GLU A 265 5.72 -9.30 -6.01
CA GLU A 265 5.61 -8.10 -6.87
C GLU A 265 6.93 -7.87 -7.64
N PRO A 266 6.92 -7.84 -8.98
CA PRO A 266 5.80 -8.19 -9.87
C PRO A 266 5.30 -9.62 -9.68
N PRO A 267 3.99 -9.89 -9.93
CA PRO A 267 3.43 -11.22 -9.78
C PRO A 267 4.00 -12.18 -10.85
N ARG A 268 4.01 -13.46 -10.51
CA ARG A 268 4.26 -14.51 -11.51
C ARG A 268 3.06 -14.61 -12.46
N ALA A 269 3.32 -15.03 -13.69
CA ALA A 269 2.27 -15.19 -14.71
C ALA A 269 1.20 -16.24 -14.34
N ASP A 270 1.56 -17.19 -13.47
CA ASP A 270 0.69 -18.25 -12.97
C ASP A 270 0.00 -17.91 -11.63
N ASN A 271 0.07 -16.67 -11.17
CA ASN A 271 -0.62 -16.25 -9.95
C ASN A 271 -2.14 -16.42 -10.12
N PRO A 272 -2.83 -17.19 -9.25
CA PRO A 272 -4.24 -17.55 -9.42
C PRO A 272 -5.19 -16.35 -9.38
N LEU A 273 -4.80 -15.26 -8.74
CA LEU A 273 -5.62 -14.04 -8.64
C LEU A 273 -5.72 -13.27 -9.96
N LEU A 274 -4.76 -13.45 -10.89
CA LEU A 274 -4.78 -12.75 -12.18
C LEU A 274 -5.95 -13.17 -13.09
N THR A 275 -6.51 -14.35 -12.83
CA THR A 275 -7.64 -14.91 -13.61
C THR A 275 -8.88 -15.17 -12.75
N ALA A 276 -8.83 -14.88 -11.46
CA ALA A 276 -9.95 -15.09 -10.54
C ALA A 276 -11.13 -14.16 -10.87
N ARG A 277 -12.33 -14.67 -10.72
CA ARG A 277 -13.58 -13.91 -10.95
C ARG A 277 -13.70 -12.76 -9.96
N ASN A 278 -14.17 -11.60 -10.45
CA ASN A 278 -14.40 -10.41 -9.61
C ASN A 278 -13.19 -10.00 -8.75
N CYS A 279 -11.99 -10.31 -9.20
CA CYS A 279 -10.74 -9.87 -8.59
C CYS A 279 -10.21 -8.64 -9.33
N TYR A 280 -10.18 -7.50 -8.68
CA TYR A 280 -9.74 -6.23 -9.26
C TYR A 280 -8.38 -5.86 -8.66
N ILE A 281 -7.35 -5.78 -9.51
CA ILE A 281 -5.97 -5.61 -9.07
C ILE A 281 -5.41 -4.30 -9.64
N SER A 282 -4.81 -3.48 -8.77
CA SER A 282 -3.94 -2.36 -9.16
C SER A 282 -2.49 -2.66 -8.79
N PRO A 283 -1.49 -2.17 -9.56
CA PRO A 283 -0.10 -2.63 -9.45
C PRO A 283 0.67 -1.87 -8.36
N HIS A 284 0.27 -1.97 -7.10
CA HIS A 284 0.86 -1.35 -5.92
C HIS A 284 1.04 0.17 -6.06
N ILE A 285 -0.02 0.84 -6.47
CA ILE A 285 -0.05 2.29 -6.74
C ILE A 285 -0.91 3.10 -5.76
N ALA A 286 -1.45 2.48 -4.72
CA ALA A 286 -2.26 3.18 -3.71
C ALA A 286 -1.52 4.36 -3.07
N TRP A 287 -0.19 4.31 -3.01
CA TRP A 287 0.68 5.36 -2.49
C TRP A 287 1.05 6.44 -3.51
N ALA A 288 0.87 6.20 -4.82
CA ALA A 288 1.59 6.89 -5.90
C ALA A 288 0.92 8.17 -6.42
N SER A 289 -0.09 8.72 -5.73
CA SER A 289 -0.67 10.00 -6.16
C SER A 289 0.40 11.12 -6.19
N ALA A 290 0.26 12.09 -7.09
CA ALA A 290 1.20 13.22 -7.20
C ALA A 290 1.42 13.89 -5.84
N ALA A 291 0.32 14.22 -5.13
CA ALA A 291 0.40 14.83 -3.81
C ALA A 291 1.11 13.96 -2.74
N ALA A 292 1.00 12.64 -2.81
CA ALA A 292 1.74 11.75 -1.90
C ALA A 292 3.23 11.72 -2.26
N ARG A 293 3.58 11.70 -3.55
CA ARG A 293 4.97 11.73 -4.00
C ARG A 293 5.64 13.07 -3.70
N GLU A 294 4.92 14.20 -3.82
CA GLU A 294 5.39 15.51 -3.35
C GLU A 294 5.71 15.49 -1.85
N ARG A 295 4.81 14.96 -1.00
CA ARG A 295 5.06 14.81 0.43
C ARG A 295 6.24 13.87 0.71
N LEU A 296 6.39 12.78 -0.06
CA LEU A 296 7.53 11.87 0.04
C LEU A 296 8.84 12.62 -0.20
N MET A 297 8.92 13.39 -1.29
CA MET A 297 10.10 14.18 -1.65
C MET A 297 10.42 15.21 -0.55
N GLN A 298 9.41 15.91 -0.03
CA GLN A 298 9.62 16.88 1.04
C GLN A 298 10.15 16.22 2.32
N ILE A 299 9.54 15.12 2.79
CA ILE A 299 10.00 14.41 3.99
C ILE A 299 11.40 13.84 3.79
N MET A 300 11.72 13.35 2.59
CA MET A 300 13.08 12.92 2.24
C MET A 300 14.10 14.05 2.44
N LEU A 301 13.81 15.24 1.92
CA LEU A 301 14.67 16.41 2.07
C LEU A 301 14.82 16.83 3.53
N ASP A 302 13.72 16.84 4.29
CA ASP A 302 13.72 17.18 5.72
C ASP A 302 14.55 16.15 6.52
N ASN A 303 14.45 14.86 6.20
CA ASN A 303 15.28 13.82 6.81
C ASN A 303 16.77 14.03 6.56
N ILE A 304 17.16 14.34 5.32
CA ILE A 304 18.58 14.60 4.97
C ILE A 304 19.08 15.86 5.66
N LYS A 305 18.32 16.96 5.62
CA LYS A 305 18.69 18.21 6.31
C LYS A 305 18.89 18.00 7.82
N ALA A 306 17.95 17.31 8.47
CA ALA A 306 18.03 16.98 9.88
C ALA A 306 19.24 16.08 10.21
N PHE A 307 19.59 15.14 9.33
CA PHE A 307 20.80 14.34 9.48
C PHE A 307 22.06 15.20 9.38
N LEU A 308 22.13 16.12 8.41
CA LEU A 308 23.28 17.03 8.24
C LEU A 308 23.46 17.98 9.43
N ASP A 309 22.37 18.38 10.07
CA ASP A 309 22.34 19.18 11.30
C ASP A 309 22.66 18.36 12.57
N GLY A 310 22.97 17.07 12.44
CA GLY A 310 23.28 16.17 13.57
C GLY A 310 22.07 15.80 14.43
N LYS A 311 20.84 16.01 13.95
CA LYS A 311 19.58 15.72 14.66
C LYS A 311 18.64 14.91 13.78
N PRO A 312 18.99 13.67 13.39
CA PRO A 312 18.20 12.88 12.46
C PRO A 312 16.78 12.65 12.97
N ILE A 313 15.80 12.85 12.09
CA ILE A 313 14.39 12.55 12.32
C ILE A 313 13.98 11.30 11.52
N ASN A 314 12.86 10.68 11.88
CA ASN A 314 12.35 9.47 11.24
C ASN A 314 13.38 8.31 11.15
N SER A 315 14.34 8.26 12.09
CA SER A 315 15.29 7.17 12.18
C SER A 315 14.59 5.87 12.58
N VAL A 316 14.87 4.79 11.83
CA VAL A 316 14.38 3.43 12.10
C VAL A 316 15.37 2.62 12.95
N ILE A 317 16.55 3.16 13.22
CA ILE A 317 17.56 2.61 14.11
C ILE A 317 17.54 3.41 15.42
N LYS A 318 17.35 2.71 16.52
CA LYS A 318 17.37 3.28 17.88
C LYS A 318 18.68 2.92 18.60
#